data_ea04e08ddf19fb5a546ed837e41c6018
#
_entry.id   ea04e08ddf19fb5a546ed837e41c6018
#
_cell.length_a   1.000
_cell.length_b   1.000
_cell.length_c   1.000
_cell.angle_alpha   90.00
_cell.angle_beta   90.00
_cell.angle_gamma   90.00
#
_symmetry.space_group_name_H-M   'P 1'
#
loop_
_entity.id
_entity.type
_entity.pdbx_description
1 polymer ?
#
loop_
_entity_poly.entity_id
_entity_poly.type
_entity_poly.pdbx_seq_one_letter_code
_entity_poly.pdbx_strand_id
1 'polypeptide(L)'
;IACRIMRTAQAMGIQTVAVYSEIDRNAQHVQLADEAVSLGGMTAQESYLQADKIIAACQQTGTDAVHPGYGFLSERATFANALAKKNITFIGPPANAIAAMGDKIESKKLAKSAGVSIVPGHIGVIETAAEAVKIANEIGYPVMIKASAGGGGKGMRIAYSPRDVESGYATAMREAESSFGDDRVFIEKFITSPRHIEIQIMADQHGHCIHL
;
A
#
# COMPACT_ATOMS: atom_id res chain seq x y z
N ILE A 1 -11.94 8.35 7.88
CA ILE A 1 -11.60 6.96 8.23
C ILE A 1 -11.36 6.86 9.72
N ALA A 2 -10.46 7.65 10.32
CA ALA A 2 -10.17 7.61 11.77
C ALA A 2 -11.46 7.67 12.61
N CYS A 3 -12.35 8.62 12.37
CA CYS A 3 -13.62 8.73 13.09
C CYS A 3 -14.50 7.48 12.94
N ARG A 4 -14.49 6.81 11.79
CA ARG A 4 -15.25 5.57 11.59
C ARG A 4 -14.71 4.45 12.48
N ILE A 5 -13.39 4.30 12.52
CA ILE A 5 -12.71 3.30 13.37
C ILE A 5 -13.00 3.58 14.85
N MET A 6 -12.80 4.84 15.28
CA MET A 6 -13.02 5.26 16.67
C MET A 6 -14.45 5.02 17.15
N ARG A 7 -15.47 5.34 16.34
CA ARG A 7 -16.87 5.05 16.71
C ARG A 7 -17.12 3.57 16.96
N THR A 8 -16.52 2.69 16.16
CA THR A 8 -16.65 1.25 16.35
C THR A 8 -15.89 0.79 17.60
N ALA A 9 -14.66 1.28 17.80
CA ALA A 9 -13.86 0.97 18.99
C ALA A 9 -14.60 1.40 20.29
N GLN A 10 -15.11 2.61 20.32
CA GLN A 10 -15.88 3.15 21.45
C GLN A 10 -17.17 2.34 21.71
N ALA A 11 -17.89 1.93 20.66
CA ALA A 11 -19.06 1.05 20.79
C ALA A 11 -18.70 -0.34 21.36
N MET A 12 -17.45 -0.78 21.20
CA MET A 12 -16.90 -1.99 21.78
C MET A 12 -16.30 -1.77 23.20
N GLY A 13 -16.35 -0.57 23.73
CA GLY A 13 -15.77 -0.22 25.03
C GLY A 13 -14.25 -0.08 25.00
N ILE A 14 -13.65 0.12 23.82
CA ILE A 14 -12.21 0.29 23.63
C ILE A 14 -11.89 1.80 23.62
N GLN A 15 -10.97 2.22 24.47
CA GLN A 15 -10.48 3.58 24.50
C GLN A 15 -9.67 3.90 23.25
N THR A 16 -9.75 5.16 22.81
CA THR A 16 -9.17 5.61 21.56
C THR A 16 -8.21 6.78 21.77
N VAL A 17 -7.04 6.69 21.17
CA VAL A 17 -6.05 7.78 21.12
C VAL A 17 -5.90 8.25 19.67
N ALA A 18 -6.15 9.54 19.44
CA ALA A 18 -5.89 10.17 18.14
C ALA A 18 -4.47 10.72 18.09
N VAL A 19 -3.78 10.52 16.97
CA VAL A 19 -2.58 11.28 16.66
C VAL A 19 -2.89 12.32 15.58
N TYR A 20 -2.25 13.49 15.64
CA TYR A 20 -2.53 14.58 14.71
C TYR A 20 -1.31 15.44 14.40
N SER A 21 -1.25 15.98 13.18
CA SER A 21 -0.35 17.09 12.79
C SER A 21 -0.90 18.42 13.29
N GLU A 22 -0.07 19.44 13.34
CA GLU A 22 -0.51 20.77 13.82
C GLU A 22 -1.67 21.35 13.01
N ILE A 23 -1.72 21.09 11.70
CA ILE A 23 -2.81 21.55 10.85
C ILE A 23 -4.14 20.85 11.15
N ASP A 24 -4.09 19.62 11.68
CA ASP A 24 -5.26 18.82 12.00
C ASP A 24 -5.71 18.93 13.47
N ARG A 25 -5.11 19.82 14.25
CA ARG A 25 -5.38 20.01 15.70
C ARG A 25 -6.87 20.09 16.03
N ASN A 26 -7.67 20.70 15.17
CA ASN A 26 -9.11 20.88 15.36
C ASN A 26 -9.96 19.90 14.52
N ALA A 27 -9.33 18.89 13.93
CA ALA A 27 -10.04 17.92 13.11
C ALA A 27 -10.98 17.04 13.94
N GLN A 28 -12.04 16.52 13.31
CA GLN A 28 -13.10 15.77 13.98
C GLN A 28 -12.59 14.54 14.74
N HIS A 29 -11.59 13.85 14.23
CA HIS A 29 -11.02 12.68 14.90
C HIS A 29 -10.32 13.01 16.21
N VAL A 30 -9.71 14.20 16.31
CA VAL A 30 -9.06 14.70 17.53
C VAL A 30 -10.09 14.99 18.61
N GLN A 31 -11.24 15.55 18.21
CA GLN A 31 -12.33 15.85 19.15
C GLN A 31 -13.12 14.60 19.58
N LEU A 32 -13.15 13.58 18.74
CA LEU A 32 -13.90 12.34 19.00
C LEU A 32 -13.15 11.35 19.89
N ALA A 33 -11.83 11.34 19.84
CA ALA A 33 -11.00 10.43 20.61
C ALA A 33 -11.07 10.70 22.11
N ASP A 34 -10.85 9.67 22.92
CA ASP A 34 -10.77 9.79 24.38
C ASP A 34 -9.51 10.55 24.80
N GLU A 35 -8.43 10.40 24.04
CA GLU A 35 -7.16 11.10 24.22
C GLU A 35 -6.58 11.50 22.85
N ALA A 36 -5.75 12.53 22.80
CA ALA A 36 -5.12 13.00 21.57
C ALA A 36 -3.69 13.46 21.80
N VAL A 37 -2.78 13.07 20.89
CA VAL A 37 -1.34 13.40 20.95
C VAL A 37 -0.90 14.10 19.67
N SER A 38 -0.30 15.29 19.82
CA SER A 38 0.31 15.98 18.68
C SER A 38 1.60 15.29 18.25
N LEU A 39 1.72 15.02 16.95
CA LEU A 39 2.97 14.54 16.33
C LEU A 39 3.89 15.72 15.94
N GLY A 40 3.39 16.96 16.08
CA GLY A 40 4.05 18.15 15.54
C GLY A 40 4.09 18.14 14.01
N GLY A 41 4.68 19.21 13.44
CA GLY A 41 4.81 19.37 12.00
C GLY A 41 3.49 19.73 11.31
N MET A 42 3.61 20.22 10.07
CA MET A 42 2.47 20.68 9.27
C MET A 42 2.13 19.71 8.15
N THR A 43 3.09 18.89 7.73
CA THR A 43 2.96 17.96 6.62
C THR A 43 2.87 16.51 7.10
N ALA A 44 2.37 15.61 6.24
CA ALA A 44 2.37 14.18 6.52
C ALA A 44 3.79 13.61 6.72
N GLN A 45 4.76 14.15 5.98
CA GLN A 45 6.18 13.80 6.10
C GLN A 45 6.74 14.10 7.50
N GLU A 46 6.32 15.21 8.10
CA GLU A 46 6.79 15.63 9.40
C GLU A 46 6.01 15.01 10.56
N SER A 47 4.89 14.37 10.30
CA SER A 47 3.94 13.84 11.29
C SER A 47 3.58 12.37 11.05
N TYR A 48 2.55 12.10 10.28
CA TYR A 48 1.94 10.77 10.10
C TYR A 48 2.85 9.72 9.44
N LEU A 49 3.89 10.13 8.71
CA LEU A 49 4.89 9.24 8.11
C LEU A 49 6.11 9.01 9.02
N GLN A 50 6.11 9.59 10.22
CA GLN A 50 7.16 9.43 11.22
C GLN A 50 6.79 8.31 12.21
N ALA A 51 7.20 7.08 11.91
CA ALA A 51 6.91 5.90 12.72
C ALA A 51 7.33 6.07 14.18
N ASP A 52 8.50 6.67 14.42
CA ASP A 52 9.04 6.89 15.76
C ASP A 52 8.15 7.82 16.61
N LYS A 53 7.56 8.85 15.99
CA LYS A 53 6.65 9.76 16.69
C LYS A 53 5.35 9.06 17.10
N ILE A 54 4.82 8.17 16.23
CA ILE A 54 3.63 7.37 16.54
C ILE A 54 3.93 6.39 17.67
N ILE A 55 5.07 5.72 17.61
CA ILE A 55 5.51 4.80 18.67
C ILE A 55 5.70 5.53 20.00
N ALA A 56 6.29 6.73 19.97
CA ALA A 56 6.43 7.56 21.17
C ALA A 56 5.07 7.96 21.76
N ALA A 57 4.10 8.33 20.90
CA ALA A 57 2.73 8.61 21.33
C ALA A 57 2.08 7.39 21.99
N CYS A 58 2.24 6.19 21.42
CA CYS A 58 1.75 4.95 22.04
C CYS A 58 2.37 4.70 23.41
N GLN A 59 3.67 4.89 23.56
CA GLN A 59 4.36 4.72 24.83
C GLN A 59 3.94 5.77 25.88
N GLN A 60 3.70 6.99 25.45
CA GLN A 60 3.22 8.07 26.32
C GLN A 60 1.83 7.79 26.88
N THR A 61 0.94 7.20 26.08
CA THR A 61 -0.47 6.96 26.44
C THR A 61 -0.73 5.52 26.95
N GLY A 62 0.28 4.66 26.96
CA GLY A 62 0.10 3.25 27.33
C GLY A 62 -0.75 2.48 26.31
N THR A 63 -0.75 2.88 25.05
CA THR A 63 -1.54 2.24 23.99
C THR A 63 -1.07 0.82 23.69
N ASP A 64 -1.99 -0.14 23.68
CA ASP A 64 -1.71 -1.57 23.42
C ASP A 64 -1.66 -1.91 21.93
N ALA A 65 -2.39 -1.16 21.09
CA ALA A 65 -2.57 -1.47 19.68
C ALA A 65 -2.66 -0.23 18.81
N VAL A 66 -2.21 -0.34 17.56
CA VAL A 66 -2.31 0.71 16.55
C VAL A 66 -3.14 0.21 15.38
N HIS A 67 -4.23 0.91 15.08
CA HIS A 67 -4.93 0.78 13.81
C HIS A 67 -4.34 1.79 12.81
N PRO A 68 -3.65 1.36 11.76
CA PRO A 68 -2.90 2.26 10.87
C PRO A 68 -3.80 3.09 9.95
N GLY A 69 -5.10 2.83 9.94
CA GLY A 69 -6.03 3.44 9.01
C GLY A 69 -5.85 2.93 7.58
N TYR A 70 -5.79 3.86 6.64
CA TYR A 70 -5.65 3.59 5.21
C TYR A 70 -4.56 4.49 4.62
N GLY A 71 -3.69 3.94 3.78
CA GLY A 71 -2.53 4.64 3.24
C GLY A 71 -1.42 4.87 4.28
N PHE A 72 -0.52 5.79 4.00
CA PHE A 72 0.62 6.14 4.87
C PHE A 72 1.42 4.91 5.33
N LEU A 73 1.46 4.65 6.63
CA LEU A 73 2.21 3.55 7.23
C LEU A 73 1.45 2.21 7.22
N SER A 74 0.17 2.17 6.77
CA SER A 74 -0.63 0.95 6.74
C SER A 74 -0.04 -0.14 5.83
N GLU A 75 0.68 0.28 4.79
CA GLU A 75 1.32 -0.62 3.81
C GLU A 75 2.84 -0.77 4.02
N ARG A 76 3.33 -0.40 5.21
CA ARG A 76 4.75 -0.44 5.55
C ARG A 76 5.07 -1.57 6.53
N ALA A 77 5.62 -2.67 6.03
CA ALA A 77 6.07 -3.80 6.85
C ALA A 77 7.06 -3.38 7.95
N THR A 78 7.90 -2.38 7.68
CA THR A 78 8.86 -1.83 8.65
C THR A 78 8.15 -1.21 9.87
N PHE A 79 7.00 -0.57 9.67
CA PHE A 79 6.21 0.00 10.76
C PHE A 79 5.58 -1.09 11.63
N ALA A 80 4.98 -2.12 11.02
CA ALA A 80 4.44 -3.26 11.75
C ALA A 80 5.53 -3.96 12.59
N ASN A 81 6.71 -4.16 12.02
CA ASN A 81 7.86 -4.72 12.74
C ASN A 81 8.37 -3.80 13.88
N ALA A 82 8.34 -2.47 13.68
CA ALA A 82 8.77 -1.52 14.71
C ALA A 82 7.81 -1.52 15.92
N LEU A 83 6.51 -1.60 15.68
CA LEU A 83 5.49 -1.76 16.74
C LEU A 83 5.68 -3.08 17.49
N ALA A 84 5.85 -4.19 16.78
CA ALA A 84 6.07 -5.51 17.39
C ALA A 84 7.28 -5.54 18.33
N LYS A 85 8.39 -4.88 17.98
CA LYS A 85 9.58 -4.73 18.84
C LYS A 85 9.29 -3.97 20.15
N LYS A 86 8.18 -3.24 20.22
CA LYS A 86 7.74 -2.50 21.41
C LYS A 86 6.55 -3.16 22.12
N ASN A 87 6.19 -4.38 21.71
CA ASN A 87 5.02 -5.10 22.18
C ASN A 87 3.70 -4.34 21.96
N ILE A 88 3.62 -3.55 20.88
CA ILE A 88 2.42 -2.86 20.46
C ILE A 88 1.82 -3.63 19.28
N THR A 89 0.55 -3.99 19.37
CA THR A 89 -0.14 -4.75 18.33
C THR A 89 -0.44 -3.87 17.12
N PHE A 90 -0.01 -4.31 15.94
CA PHE A 90 -0.46 -3.72 14.69
C PHE A 90 -1.80 -4.36 14.29
N ILE A 91 -2.87 -3.56 14.20
CA ILE A 91 -4.20 -4.05 13.78
C ILE A 91 -4.23 -4.08 12.26
N GLY A 92 -3.89 -5.21 11.70
CA GLY A 92 -3.76 -5.41 10.26
C GLY A 92 -3.02 -6.71 9.93
N PRO A 93 -2.67 -6.92 8.65
CA PRO A 93 -1.94 -8.12 8.22
C PRO A 93 -0.53 -8.16 8.83
N PRO A 94 0.05 -9.36 8.97
CA PRO A 94 1.43 -9.51 9.44
C PRO A 94 2.43 -8.88 8.45
N ALA A 95 3.59 -8.46 8.95
CA ALA A 95 4.59 -7.73 8.16
C ALA A 95 5.04 -8.46 6.90
N ASN A 96 5.14 -9.80 6.93
CA ASN A 96 5.47 -10.61 5.76
C ASN A 96 4.36 -10.57 4.68
N ALA A 97 3.10 -10.55 5.07
CA ALA A 97 1.99 -10.40 4.13
C ALA A 97 1.96 -9.00 3.50
N ILE A 98 2.23 -7.95 4.30
CA ILE A 98 2.36 -6.57 3.79
C ILE A 98 3.49 -6.51 2.75
N ALA A 99 4.65 -7.08 3.05
CA ALA A 99 5.79 -7.09 2.15
C ALA A 99 5.51 -7.86 0.85
N ALA A 100 4.90 -9.06 0.95
CA ALA A 100 4.57 -9.88 -0.20
C ALA A 100 3.54 -9.23 -1.13
N MET A 101 2.56 -8.51 -0.58
CA MET A 101 1.49 -7.86 -1.35
C MET A 101 1.85 -6.43 -1.77
N GLY A 102 2.87 -5.81 -1.16
CA GLY A 102 3.32 -4.47 -1.49
C GLY A 102 4.14 -4.38 -2.78
N ASP A 103 4.78 -5.47 -3.20
CA ASP A 103 5.47 -5.59 -4.49
C ASP A 103 4.55 -6.26 -5.52
N LYS A 104 4.27 -5.56 -6.62
CA LYS A 104 3.32 -6.05 -7.64
C LYS A 104 3.82 -7.28 -8.40
N ILE A 105 5.13 -7.43 -8.56
CA ILE A 105 5.72 -8.61 -9.21
C ILE A 105 5.61 -9.81 -8.26
N GLU A 106 5.98 -9.65 -7.00
CA GLU A 106 5.91 -10.71 -6.01
C GLU A 106 4.45 -11.11 -5.71
N SER A 107 3.53 -10.16 -5.62
CA SER A 107 2.11 -10.46 -5.43
C SER A 107 1.51 -11.26 -6.61
N LYS A 108 1.92 -10.97 -7.85
CA LYS A 108 1.51 -11.77 -9.03
C LYS A 108 2.08 -13.18 -9.01
N LYS A 109 3.35 -13.35 -8.60
CA LYS A 109 3.96 -14.68 -8.43
C LYS A 109 3.18 -15.49 -7.39
N LEU A 110 2.88 -14.88 -6.25
CA LEU A 110 2.12 -15.50 -5.17
C LEU A 110 0.71 -15.90 -5.64
N ALA A 111 -0.02 -14.99 -6.29
CA ALA A 111 -1.35 -15.27 -6.83
C ALA A 111 -1.33 -16.43 -7.82
N LYS A 112 -0.35 -16.44 -8.73
CA LYS A 112 -0.17 -17.55 -9.71
C LYS A 112 0.11 -18.87 -9.02
N SER A 113 0.98 -18.90 -8.01
CA SER A 113 1.29 -20.12 -7.25
C SER A 113 0.10 -20.64 -6.45
N ALA A 114 -0.81 -19.77 -6.04
CA ALA A 114 -2.06 -20.10 -5.37
C ALA A 114 -3.20 -20.48 -6.33
N GLY A 115 -2.95 -20.53 -7.65
CA GLY A 115 -3.96 -20.86 -8.66
C GLY A 115 -4.98 -19.74 -8.92
N VAL A 116 -4.71 -18.54 -8.46
CA VAL A 116 -5.56 -17.36 -8.67
C VAL A 116 -5.32 -16.79 -10.08
N SER A 117 -6.40 -16.50 -10.80
CA SER A 117 -6.32 -15.83 -12.10
C SER A 117 -5.71 -14.44 -11.96
N ILE A 118 -4.76 -14.14 -12.83
CA ILE A 118 -4.11 -12.83 -12.88
C ILE A 118 -4.31 -12.21 -14.27
N VAL A 119 -4.18 -10.87 -14.34
CA VAL A 119 -4.17 -10.20 -15.63
C VAL A 119 -2.99 -10.71 -16.45
N PRO A 120 -3.22 -11.15 -17.72
CA PRO A 120 -2.15 -11.62 -18.59
C PRO A 120 -1.01 -10.63 -18.69
N GLY A 121 0.22 -11.07 -18.54
CA GLY A 121 1.38 -10.19 -18.56
C GLY A 121 2.66 -10.93 -18.23
N HIS A 122 3.77 -10.21 -18.30
CA HIS A 122 5.07 -10.73 -17.92
C HIS A 122 5.21 -10.73 -16.39
N ILE A 123 5.67 -11.84 -15.83
CA ILE A 123 5.95 -11.97 -14.39
C ILE A 123 7.46 -11.90 -14.19
N GLY A 124 7.97 -10.68 -14.08
CA GLY A 124 9.40 -10.43 -13.90
C GLY A 124 9.75 -8.98 -14.16
N VAL A 125 10.99 -8.64 -13.86
CA VAL A 125 11.56 -7.35 -14.22
C VAL A 125 11.90 -7.40 -15.72
N ILE A 126 11.64 -6.30 -16.41
CA ILE A 126 12.00 -6.10 -17.82
C ILE A 126 13.21 -5.19 -17.83
N GLU A 127 14.30 -5.64 -18.44
CA GLU A 127 15.58 -4.92 -18.38
C GLU A 127 15.80 -3.95 -19.54
N THR A 128 15.15 -4.20 -20.68
CA THR A 128 15.35 -3.39 -21.88
C THR A 128 14.05 -3.02 -22.61
N ALA A 129 14.05 -1.91 -23.33
CA ALA A 129 12.92 -1.52 -24.16
C ALA A 129 12.63 -2.53 -25.27
N ALA A 130 13.67 -3.18 -25.83
CA ALA A 130 13.50 -4.22 -26.85
C ALA A 130 12.79 -5.45 -26.29
N GLU A 131 13.13 -5.88 -25.10
CA GLU A 131 12.45 -6.95 -24.38
C GLU A 131 11.00 -6.56 -24.08
N ALA A 132 10.77 -5.33 -23.63
CA ALA A 132 9.43 -4.78 -23.39
C ALA A 132 8.53 -4.87 -24.63
N VAL A 133 9.05 -4.51 -25.81
CA VAL A 133 8.34 -4.62 -27.09
C VAL A 133 8.03 -6.07 -27.43
N LYS A 134 8.99 -6.99 -27.27
CA LYS A 134 8.78 -8.42 -27.51
C LYS A 134 7.64 -8.97 -26.64
N ILE A 135 7.69 -8.70 -25.34
CA ILE A 135 6.66 -9.10 -24.38
C ILE A 135 5.30 -8.51 -24.75
N ALA A 136 5.26 -7.22 -25.10
CA ALA A 136 4.01 -6.56 -25.50
C ALA A 136 3.39 -7.19 -26.76
N ASN A 137 4.21 -7.58 -27.72
CA ASN A 137 3.74 -8.29 -28.93
C ASN A 137 3.16 -9.66 -28.58
N GLU A 138 3.75 -10.39 -27.64
CA GLU A 138 3.25 -11.70 -27.17
C GLU A 138 1.92 -11.56 -26.42
N ILE A 139 1.76 -10.54 -25.57
CA ILE A 139 0.53 -10.25 -24.82
C ILE A 139 -0.58 -9.74 -25.74
N GLY A 140 -0.22 -9.01 -26.79
CA GLY A 140 -1.14 -8.30 -27.67
C GLY A 140 -1.59 -6.95 -27.10
N TYR A 141 -1.64 -5.94 -27.97
CA TYR A 141 -2.04 -4.56 -27.59
C TYR A 141 -3.55 -4.43 -27.33
N PRO A 142 -4.00 -3.43 -26.55
CA PRO A 142 -3.16 -2.52 -25.79
C PRO A 142 -2.55 -3.18 -24.55
N VAL A 143 -1.38 -2.69 -24.13
CA VAL A 143 -0.70 -3.11 -22.92
C VAL A 143 -0.50 -1.93 -21.97
N MET A 144 -0.24 -2.22 -20.70
CA MET A 144 0.12 -1.24 -19.69
C MET A 144 1.49 -1.54 -19.12
N ILE A 145 2.36 -0.55 -19.16
CA ILE A 145 3.67 -0.54 -18.50
C ILE A 145 3.44 0.02 -17.10
N LYS A 146 3.93 -0.66 -16.07
CA LYS A 146 3.72 -0.29 -14.67
C LYS A 146 5.02 -0.37 -13.87
N ALA A 147 5.22 0.59 -12.96
CA ALA A 147 6.21 0.47 -11.89
C ALA A 147 5.85 -0.70 -10.96
N SER A 148 6.86 -1.48 -10.55
CA SER A 148 6.69 -2.56 -9.58
C SER A 148 6.33 -2.01 -8.20
N ALA A 149 7.03 -0.98 -7.77
CA ALA A 149 6.78 -0.29 -6.51
C ALA A 149 5.73 0.82 -6.66
N GLY A 150 5.11 1.20 -5.54
CA GLY A 150 4.24 2.36 -5.42
C GLY A 150 2.81 2.16 -5.93
N GLY A 151 2.07 3.25 -5.96
CA GLY A 151 0.64 3.31 -6.30
C GLY A 151 0.23 4.71 -6.80
N GLY A 152 -1.09 4.97 -6.84
CA GLY A 152 -1.61 6.28 -7.22
C GLY A 152 -1.46 6.66 -8.70
N GLY A 153 -1.21 5.68 -9.57
CA GLY A 153 -1.12 5.91 -11.02
C GLY A 153 0.21 6.45 -11.53
N LYS A 154 1.19 6.69 -10.67
CA LYS A 154 2.54 7.07 -11.07
C LYS A 154 3.30 5.88 -11.65
N GLY A 155 4.17 6.13 -12.63
CA GLY A 155 4.92 5.06 -13.31
C GLY A 155 4.03 4.14 -14.15
N MET A 156 2.88 4.63 -14.66
CA MET A 156 1.97 3.87 -15.52
C MET A 156 1.82 4.52 -16.87
N ARG A 157 1.92 3.69 -17.95
CA ARG A 157 1.71 4.13 -19.33
C ARG A 157 0.96 3.07 -20.12
N ILE A 158 -0.06 3.50 -20.86
CA ILE A 158 -0.77 2.64 -21.81
C ILE A 158 -0.04 2.73 -23.16
N ALA A 159 0.19 1.60 -23.79
CA ALA A 159 0.81 1.51 -25.11
C ALA A 159 -0.10 0.73 -26.06
N TYR A 160 -0.31 1.31 -27.24
CA TYR A 160 -1.13 0.74 -28.31
C TYR A 160 -0.29 0.20 -29.46
N SER A 161 1.02 0.47 -29.45
CA SER A 161 1.96 0.08 -30.49
C SER A 161 3.36 -0.19 -29.92
N PRO A 162 4.26 -0.88 -30.67
CA PRO A 162 5.66 -1.06 -30.30
C PRO A 162 6.37 0.27 -29.99
N ARG A 163 6.10 1.31 -30.77
CA ARG A 163 6.69 2.65 -30.57
C ARG A 163 6.27 3.28 -29.26
N ASP A 164 5.01 3.07 -28.85
CA ASP A 164 4.52 3.56 -27.56
C ASP A 164 5.22 2.84 -26.41
N VAL A 165 5.49 1.52 -26.56
CA VAL A 165 6.22 0.75 -25.55
C VAL A 165 7.64 1.26 -25.40
N GLU A 166 8.38 1.47 -26.48
CA GLU A 166 9.76 2.00 -26.44
C GLU A 166 9.84 3.34 -25.70
N SER A 167 8.99 4.28 -26.08
CA SER A 167 8.97 5.61 -25.46
C SER A 167 8.45 5.59 -24.02
N GLY A 168 7.43 4.79 -23.77
CA GLY A 168 6.77 4.65 -22.45
C GLY A 168 7.65 3.95 -21.43
N TYR A 169 8.42 2.93 -21.83
CA TYR A 169 9.31 2.18 -20.96
C TYR A 169 10.31 3.06 -20.23
N ALA A 170 11.13 3.81 -21.00
CA ALA A 170 12.14 4.69 -20.41
C ALA A 170 11.53 5.79 -19.52
N THR A 171 10.33 6.25 -19.86
CA THR A 171 9.64 7.26 -19.07
C THR A 171 9.10 6.68 -17.78
N ALA A 172 8.50 5.48 -17.83
CA ALA A 172 7.98 4.80 -16.64
C ALA A 172 9.08 4.44 -15.64
N MET A 173 10.25 3.96 -16.11
CA MET A 173 11.41 3.70 -15.25
C MET A 173 11.88 4.94 -14.51
N ARG A 174 12.10 6.06 -15.23
CA ARG A 174 12.55 7.31 -14.60
C ARG A 174 11.55 7.86 -13.58
N GLU A 175 10.27 7.74 -13.87
CA GLU A 175 9.21 8.19 -12.96
C GLU A 175 9.13 7.27 -11.72
N ALA A 176 9.33 5.97 -11.90
CA ALA A 176 9.35 4.98 -10.82
C ALA A 176 10.55 5.23 -9.90
N GLU A 177 11.75 5.39 -10.45
CA GLU A 177 12.96 5.70 -9.68
C GLU A 177 12.79 7.01 -8.90
N SER A 178 12.36 8.09 -9.55
CA SER A 178 12.22 9.40 -8.89
C SER A 178 11.14 9.43 -7.81
N SER A 179 10.08 8.62 -7.94
CA SER A 179 8.93 8.64 -7.03
C SER A 179 9.03 7.60 -5.92
N PHE A 180 9.71 6.49 -6.17
CA PHE A 180 9.68 5.31 -5.28
C PHE A 180 11.09 4.79 -4.93
N GLY A 181 12.15 5.25 -5.62
CA GLY A 181 13.51 4.73 -5.46
C GLY A 181 13.67 3.30 -5.99
N ASP A 182 12.85 2.92 -6.98
CA ASP A 182 12.82 1.58 -7.58
C ASP A 182 12.39 1.72 -9.03
N ASP A 183 13.31 1.48 -9.95
CA ASP A 183 13.12 1.65 -11.39
C ASP A 183 12.47 0.44 -12.07
N ARG A 184 12.24 -0.65 -11.34
CA ARG A 184 11.66 -1.88 -11.90
C ARG A 184 10.28 -1.65 -12.47
N VAL A 185 10.10 -2.05 -13.71
CA VAL A 185 8.81 -2.01 -14.42
C VAL A 185 8.44 -3.39 -14.95
N PHE A 186 7.16 -3.60 -15.14
CA PHE A 186 6.60 -4.79 -15.77
C PHE A 186 5.49 -4.40 -16.76
N ILE A 187 5.07 -5.33 -17.60
CA ILE A 187 4.03 -5.13 -18.61
C ILE A 187 2.92 -6.14 -18.43
N GLU A 188 1.69 -5.66 -18.56
CA GLU A 188 0.50 -6.50 -18.53
C GLU A 188 -0.53 -6.04 -19.57
N LYS A 189 -1.48 -6.90 -19.89
CA LYS A 189 -2.62 -6.55 -20.75
C LYS A 189 -3.38 -5.36 -20.15
N PHE A 190 -3.68 -4.37 -20.99
CA PHE A 190 -4.62 -3.31 -20.61
C PHE A 190 -6.05 -3.78 -20.89
N ILE A 191 -6.85 -3.84 -19.84
CA ILE A 191 -8.27 -4.19 -19.94
C ILE A 191 -9.05 -2.92 -20.21
N THR A 192 -9.66 -2.81 -21.37
CA THR A 192 -10.32 -1.58 -21.85
C THR A 192 -11.67 -1.28 -21.19
N SER A 193 -12.34 -2.29 -20.66
CA SER A 193 -13.65 -2.14 -19.98
C SER A 193 -13.65 -2.94 -18.67
N PRO A 194 -12.82 -2.56 -17.70
CA PRO A 194 -12.73 -3.30 -16.46
C PRO A 194 -13.95 -3.05 -15.58
N ARG A 195 -14.28 -4.04 -14.75
CA ARG A 195 -15.11 -3.84 -13.56
C ARG A 195 -14.23 -3.92 -12.34
N HIS A 196 -14.35 -2.97 -11.43
CA HIS A 196 -13.73 -3.08 -10.13
C HIS A 196 -14.55 -4.05 -9.28
N ILE A 197 -13.95 -5.17 -8.92
CA ILE A 197 -14.55 -6.15 -8.02
C ILE A 197 -13.61 -6.29 -6.84
N GLU A 198 -14.15 -6.13 -5.64
CA GLU A 198 -13.41 -6.18 -4.39
C GLU A 198 -14.10 -7.13 -3.42
N ILE A 199 -13.33 -8.00 -2.79
CA ILE A 199 -13.80 -8.91 -1.75
C ILE A 199 -12.93 -8.68 -0.53
N GLN A 200 -13.56 -8.24 0.56
CA GLN A 200 -12.85 -8.04 1.82
C GLN A 200 -12.49 -9.38 2.43
N ILE A 201 -11.22 -9.55 2.77
CA ILE A 201 -10.71 -10.72 3.50
C ILE A 201 -10.36 -10.31 4.92
N MET A 202 -10.69 -11.18 5.86
CA MET A 202 -10.30 -11.06 7.27
C MET A 202 -9.73 -12.39 7.76
N ALA A 203 -8.58 -12.34 8.41
CA ALA A 203 -7.94 -13.52 8.97
C ALA A 203 -7.48 -13.27 10.41
N ASP A 204 -7.42 -14.31 11.21
CA ASP A 204 -6.89 -14.28 12.57
C ASP A 204 -5.52 -14.96 12.67
N GLN A 205 -4.96 -15.00 13.88
CA GLN A 205 -3.69 -15.67 14.17
C GLN A 205 -3.82 -17.19 14.41
N HIS A 206 -5.05 -17.72 14.35
CA HIS A 206 -5.36 -19.14 14.58
C HIS A 206 -5.55 -19.93 13.29
N GLY A 207 -5.41 -19.27 12.14
CA GLY A 207 -5.53 -19.90 10.83
C GLY A 207 -6.93 -19.82 10.20
N HIS A 208 -7.86 -19.09 10.82
CA HIS A 208 -9.16 -18.83 10.20
C HIS A 208 -9.06 -17.68 9.22
N CYS A 209 -9.69 -17.85 8.07
CA CYS A 209 -9.79 -16.81 7.03
C CYS A 209 -11.21 -16.79 6.49
N ILE A 210 -11.83 -15.63 6.48
CA ILE A 210 -13.19 -15.43 5.97
C ILE A 210 -13.20 -14.32 4.93
N HIS A 211 -14.24 -14.32 4.11
CA HIS A 211 -14.60 -13.20 3.22
C HIS A 211 -15.91 -12.56 3.69
N LEU A 212 -16.08 -11.27 3.39
CA LEU A 212 -17.25 -10.46 3.75
C LEU A 212 -17.95 -9.94 2.51
#